data_0f7b168ab38c43dbf5bce48fb0689fd0
#
_entry.id   0f7b168ab38c43dbf5bce48fb0689fd0
#
_cell.length_a   1.000
_cell.length_b   1.000
_cell.length_c   1.000
_cell.angle_alpha   90.00
_cell.angle_beta   90.00
_cell.angle_gamma   90.00
#
_symmetry.space_group_name_H-M   'P 1'
#
loop_
_entity.id
_entity.type
_entity.pdbx_description
1 polymer ?
#
loop_
_entity_poly.entity_id
_entity_poly.type
_entity_poly.pdbx_seq_one_letter_code
_entity_poly.pdbx_strand_id
1 'polypeptide(L)'
;MKSIIITIDGPAASGKEKISKYISRKRRLKHLDSGILYRRLACVLLNEKVDIDKVGQIKKKLRKIKTLSYRKSKILRSQNVSKVASKIAIHDSVRDFINKLQYKFVKNNKNNQGFVIDGRDIGSVVFKKANLKLYIEVNPEIRAKRRYKQLIDSGEKSIYPKILKEIKLRDKKDKNRNNSPLVIPRG
;
A
#
# COMPACT_ATOMS: atom_id res chain seq x y z
N MET A 1 10.34 -26.76 -2.35
CA MET A 1 11.14 -25.63 -1.78
C MET A 1 10.19 -24.58 -1.20
N LYS A 2 10.51 -23.99 -0.05
CA LYS A 2 9.76 -22.85 0.49
C LYS A 2 9.96 -21.63 -0.41
N SER A 3 8.88 -20.99 -0.87
CA SER A 3 8.96 -19.77 -1.69
C SER A 3 9.63 -18.65 -0.90
N ILE A 4 10.59 -17.95 -1.50
CA ILE A 4 11.27 -16.79 -0.90
C ILE A 4 10.30 -15.61 -0.81
N ILE A 5 10.26 -14.93 0.33
CA ILE A 5 9.50 -13.70 0.53
C ILE A 5 10.45 -12.56 0.83
N ILE A 6 10.42 -11.54 -0.01
CA ILE A 6 11.13 -10.26 0.18
C ILE A 6 10.07 -9.19 0.45
N THR A 7 10.20 -8.47 1.55
CA THR A 7 9.32 -7.35 1.89
C THR A 7 10.04 -6.02 1.74
N ILE A 8 9.33 -5.00 1.24
CA ILE A 8 9.88 -3.66 1.06
C ILE A 8 8.91 -2.64 1.65
N ASP A 9 9.24 -2.11 2.82
CA ASP A 9 8.45 -1.12 3.51
C ASP A 9 9.04 0.30 3.35
N GLY A 10 8.23 1.30 3.63
CA GLY A 10 8.66 2.69 3.58
C GLY A 10 7.52 3.66 3.27
N PRO A 11 7.74 4.97 3.45
CA PRO A 11 6.71 6.00 3.34
C PRO A 11 6.17 6.17 1.90
N ALA A 12 5.13 7.00 1.74
CA ALA A 12 4.55 7.32 0.44
C ALA A 12 5.58 7.96 -0.49
N ALA A 13 5.54 7.63 -1.79
CA ALA A 13 6.43 8.17 -2.83
C ALA A 13 7.94 7.94 -2.59
N SER A 14 8.34 6.99 -1.73
CA SER A 14 9.75 6.64 -1.48
C SER A 14 10.45 5.94 -2.66
N GLY A 15 9.70 5.48 -3.67
CA GLY A 15 10.27 4.76 -4.81
C GLY A 15 10.31 3.24 -4.64
N LYS A 16 9.81 2.69 -3.52
CA LYS A 16 9.80 1.25 -3.26
C LYS A 16 9.18 0.42 -4.39
N GLU A 17 8.11 0.89 -5.03
CA GLU A 17 7.52 0.19 -6.19
C GLU A 17 8.53 -0.04 -7.33
N LYS A 18 9.41 0.95 -7.62
CA LYS A 18 10.44 0.80 -8.65
C LYS A 18 11.46 -0.27 -8.25
N ILE A 19 11.89 -0.25 -6.99
CA ILE A 19 12.84 -1.22 -6.42
C ILE A 19 12.21 -2.61 -6.41
N SER A 20 10.95 -2.74 -5.96
CA SER A 20 10.20 -4.00 -5.94
C SER A 20 10.09 -4.62 -7.33
N LYS A 21 9.75 -3.81 -8.33
CA LYS A 21 9.68 -4.26 -9.73
C LYS A 21 11.04 -4.68 -10.28
N TYR A 22 12.10 -3.93 -9.96
CA TYR A 22 13.46 -4.29 -10.39
C TYR A 22 13.86 -5.65 -9.82
N ILE A 23 13.74 -5.85 -8.50
CA ILE A 23 14.07 -7.13 -7.85
C ILE A 23 13.20 -8.25 -8.41
N SER A 24 11.89 -8.01 -8.54
CA SER A 24 10.94 -8.98 -9.09
C SER A 24 11.36 -9.47 -10.48
N ARG A 25 11.73 -8.56 -11.39
CA ARG A 25 12.18 -8.91 -12.74
C ARG A 25 13.51 -9.64 -12.72
N LYS A 26 14.51 -9.10 -11.99
CA LYS A 26 15.86 -9.66 -11.94
C LYS A 26 15.91 -11.07 -11.31
N ARG A 27 15.05 -11.33 -10.34
CA ARG A 27 14.99 -12.61 -9.61
C ARG A 27 13.82 -13.50 -10.03
N ARG A 28 13.05 -13.12 -11.06
CA ARG A 28 11.85 -13.84 -11.52
C ARG A 28 10.82 -14.11 -10.41
N LEU A 29 10.71 -13.17 -9.46
CA LEU A 29 9.78 -13.25 -8.33
C LEU A 29 8.45 -12.58 -8.69
N LYS A 30 7.34 -13.01 -8.08
CA LYS A 30 6.05 -12.37 -8.25
C LYS A 30 5.95 -11.11 -7.40
N HIS A 31 5.49 -9.99 -7.98
CA HIS A 31 5.37 -8.70 -7.29
C HIS A 31 3.94 -8.42 -6.85
N LEU A 32 3.77 -7.98 -5.60
CA LEU A 32 2.54 -7.45 -5.05
C LEU A 32 2.77 -6.05 -4.46
N ASP A 33 2.17 -5.02 -5.05
CA ASP A 33 1.99 -3.70 -4.42
C ASP A 33 0.76 -3.76 -3.51
N SER A 34 0.97 -3.89 -2.20
CA SER A 34 -0.13 -3.97 -1.22
C SER A 34 -0.99 -2.70 -1.21
N GLY A 35 -0.41 -1.56 -1.51
CA GLY A 35 -1.13 -0.28 -1.60
C GLY A 35 -2.21 -0.26 -2.69
N ILE A 36 -2.12 -1.11 -3.71
CA ILE A 36 -3.18 -1.27 -4.71
C ILE A 36 -4.46 -1.81 -4.07
N LEU A 37 -4.36 -2.76 -3.16
CA LEU A 37 -5.53 -3.36 -2.52
C LEU A 37 -6.31 -2.32 -1.69
N TYR A 38 -5.60 -1.50 -0.91
CA TYR A 38 -6.23 -0.39 -0.18
C TYR A 38 -6.88 0.63 -1.12
N ARG A 39 -6.23 0.96 -2.24
CA ARG A 39 -6.79 1.88 -3.24
C ARG A 39 -7.98 1.28 -4.00
N ARG A 40 -7.97 -0.02 -4.28
CA ARG A 40 -9.13 -0.72 -4.85
C ARG A 40 -10.31 -0.70 -3.91
N LEU A 41 -10.09 -1.00 -2.63
CA LEU A 41 -11.14 -0.91 -1.63
C LEU A 41 -11.67 0.53 -1.54
N ALA A 42 -10.81 1.54 -1.52
CA ALA A 42 -11.21 2.94 -1.52
C ALA A 42 -12.10 3.28 -2.74
N CYS A 43 -11.76 2.80 -3.95
CA CYS A 43 -12.60 2.97 -5.13
C CYS A 43 -13.98 2.32 -4.96
N VAL A 44 -14.03 1.09 -4.42
CA VAL A 44 -15.32 0.41 -4.18
C VAL A 44 -16.20 1.20 -3.22
N LEU A 45 -15.60 1.68 -2.10
CA LEU A 45 -16.34 2.46 -1.11
C LEU A 45 -16.83 3.79 -1.67
N LEU A 46 -16.00 4.48 -2.48
CA LEU A 46 -16.37 5.75 -3.14
C LEU A 46 -17.49 5.55 -4.16
N ASN A 47 -17.37 4.55 -5.04
CA ASN A 47 -18.36 4.28 -6.09
C ASN A 47 -19.73 3.91 -5.50
N GLU A 48 -19.74 3.21 -4.37
CA GLU A 48 -20.98 2.82 -3.68
C GLU A 48 -21.42 3.83 -2.63
N LYS A 49 -20.79 5.03 -2.59
CA LYS A 49 -21.12 6.13 -1.68
C LYS A 49 -21.17 5.70 -0.20
N VAL A 50 -20.30 4.76 0.19
CA VAL A 50 -20.19 4.29 1.58
C VAL A 50 -19.57 5.39 2.42
N ASP A 51 -20.23 5.73 3.54
CA ASP A 51 -19.69 6.68 4.50
C ASP A 51 -18.48 6.09 5.22
N ILE A 52 -17.29 6.57 4.84
CA ILE A 52 -16.00 6.09 5.34
C ILE A 52 -15.68 6.55 6.77
N ASP A 53 -16.49 7.44 7.33
CA ASP A 53 -16.37 7.85 8.74
C ASP A 53 -17.17 6.91 9.66
N LYS A 54 -18.10 6.14 9.09
CA LYS A 54 -18.88 5.13 9.80
C LYS A 54 -18.30 3.73 9.63
N VAL A 55 -17.47 3.30 10.59
CA VAL A 55 -16.81 1.97 10.57
C VAL A 55 -17.77 0.81 10.36
N GLY A 56 -19.00 0.92 10.90
CA GLY A 56 -20.05 -0.09 10.71
C GLY A 56 -20.44 -0.29 9.24
N GLN A 57 -20.54 0.77 8.46
CA GLN A 57 -20.83 0.69 7.03
C GLN A 57 -19.67 0.06 6.26
N ILE A 58 -18.42 0.41 6.59
CA ILE A 58 -17.24 -0.23 6.02
C ILE A 58 -17.27 -1.74 6.30
N LYS A 59 -17.47 -2.16 7.58
CA LYS A 59 -17.56 -3.57 7.97
C LYS A 59 -18.65 -4.32 7.21
N LYS A 60 -19.85 -3.74 7.08
CA LYS A 60 -20.96 -4.30 6.31
C LYS A 60 -20.57 -4.51 4.84
N LYS A 61 -19.87 -3.56 4.24
CA LYS A 61 -19.38 -3.66 2.86
C LYS A 61 -18.30 -4.72 2.70
N LEU A 62 -17.32 -4.79 3.60
CA LEU A 62 -16.24 -5.78 3.56
C LEU A 62 -16.75 -7.22 3.54
N ARG A 63 -17.85 -7.52 4.26
CA ARG A 63 -18.49 -8.85 4.25
C ARG A 63 -18.99 -9.28 2.87
N LYS A 64 -19.33 -8.32 2.00
CA LYS A 64 -19.84 -8.57 0.64
C LYS A 64 -18.73 -8.69 -0.40
N ILE A 65 -17.50 -8.25 -0.10
CA ILE A 65 -16.39 -8.27 -1.04
C ILE A 65 -15.60 -9.56 -0.89
N LYS A 66 -15.64 -10.42 -1.91
CA LYS A 66 -14.89 -11.71 -1.92
C LYS A 66 -13.42 -11.53 -2.33
N THR A 67 -13.12 -10.58 -3.22
CA THR A 67 -11.77 -10.32 -3.75
C THR A 67 -11.66 -8.90 -4.29
N LEU A 68 -10.43 -8.45 -4.45
CA LEU A 68 -10.08 -7.19 -5.13
C LEU A 68 -9.07 -7.46 -6.23
N SER A 69 -9.17 -6.74 -7.34
CA SER A 69 -8.24 -6.87 -8.45
C SER A 69 -6.86 -6.32 -8.10
N TYR A 70 -5.81 -7.05 -8.45
CA TYR A 70 -4.41 -6.62 -8.32
C TYR A 70 -3.94 -5.78 -9.53
N ARG A 71 -4.77 -5.62 -10.57
CA ARG A 71 -4.41 -4.86 -11.79
C ARG A 71 -4.32 -3.37 -11.48
N LYS A 72 -3.32 -2.70 -12.06
CA LYS A 72 -3.14 -1.24 -11.97
C LYS A 72 -4.12 -0.54 -12.90
N SER A 73 -4.60 0.65 -12.47
CA SER A 73 -5.35 1.58 -13.32
C SER A 73 -5.01 3.02 -12.92
N LYS A 74 -5.20 3.97 -13.83
CA LYS A 74 -4.88 5.40 -13.58
C LYS A 74 -5.65 5.95 -12.39
N ILE A 75 -6.94 5.63 -12.25
CA ILE A 75 -7.80 6.12 -11.16
C ILE A 75 -7.27 5.79 -9.77
N LEU A 76 -6.58 4.64 -9.61
CA LEU A 76 -6.01 4.24 -8.31
C LEU A 76 -4.90 5.18 -7.82
N ARG A 77 -4.36 6.01 -8.71
CA ARG A 77 -3.31 6.98 -8.38
C ARG A 77 -3.84 8.37 -8.12
N SER A 78 -5.14 8.62 -8.33
CA SER A 78 -5.75 9.92 -8.05
C SER A 78 -5.57 10.33 -6.58
N GLN A 79 -5.57 11.64 -6.34
CA GLN A 79 -5.39 12.20 -5.00
C GLN A 79 -6.52 11.78 -4.08
N ASN A 80 -7.78 11.82 -4.58
CA ASN A 80 -8.96 11.43 -3.81
C ASN A 80 -8.89 9.98 -3.34
N VAL A 81 -8.67 9.02 -4.25
CA VAL A 81 -8.54 7.60 -3.91
C VAL A 81 -7.39 7.36 -2.92
N SER A 82 -6.27 8.07 -3.09
CA SER A 82 -5.12 7.95 -2.19
C SER A 82 -5.41 8.47 -0.77
N LYS A 83 -6.22 9.54 -0.63
CA LYS A 83 -6.67 10.08 0.65
C LYS A 83 -7.61 9.10 1.35
N VAL A 84 -8.62 8.60 0.65
CA VAL A 84 -9.58 7.62 1.18
C VAL A 84 -8.85 6.34 1.59
N ALA A 85 -7.97 5.80 0.76
CA ALA A 85 -7.18 4.62 1.09
C ALA A 85 -6.35 4.79 2.38
N SER A 86 -5.75 5.98 2.57
CA SER A 86 -5.02 6.28 3.80
C SER A 86 -5.95 6.41 5.02
N LYS A 87 -7.16 6.96 4.84
CA LYS A 87 -8.15 7.13 5.90
C LYS A 87 -8.69 5.79 6.38
N ILE A 88 -9.04 4.89 5.47
CA ILE A 88 -9.59 3.58 5.84
C ILE A 88 -8.52 2.60 6.35
N ALA A 89 -7.25 2.82 6.04
CA ALA A 89 -6.14 1.94 6.47
C ALA A 89 -5.85 1.96 7.98
N ILE A 90 -6.50 2.86 8.74
CA ILE A 90 -6.40 2.89 10.21
C ILE A 90 -7.31 1.85 10.88
N HIS A 91 -8.34 1.35 10.18
CA HIS A 91 -9.32 0.42 10.74
C HIS A 91 -8.83 -1.02 10.69
N ASP A 92 -8.87 -1.72 11.82
CA ASP A 92 -8.43 -3.10 11.95
C ASP A 92 -9.17 -4.03 10.98
N SER A 93 -10.49 -3.88 10.87
CA SER A 93 -11.30 -4.69 9.94
C SER A 93 -10.87 -4.55 8.47
N VAL A 94 -10.42 -3.37 8.06
CA VAL A 94 -9.87 -3.12 6.72
C VAL A 94 -8.52 -3.80 6.58
N ARG A 95 -7.66 -3.69 7.58
CA ARG A 95 -6.34 -4.31 7.57
C ARG A 95 -6.42 -5.82 7.53
N ASP A 96 -7.27 -6.42 8.37
CA ASP A 96 -7.49 -7.88 8.40
C ASP A 96 -7.99 -8.39 7.04
N PHE A 97 -8.92 -7.67 6.43
CA PHE A 97 -9.42 -8.00 5.11
C PHE A 97 -8.31 -7.94 4.05
N ILE A 98 -7.52 -6.86 4.03
CA ILE A 98 -6.40 -6.70 3.07
C ILE A 98 -5.29 -7.73 3.33
N ASN A 99 -4.96 -8.02 4.58
CA ASN A 99 -3.95 -9.02 4.95
C ASN A 99 -4.37 -10.42 4.47
N LYS A 100 -5.65 -10.80 4.64
CA LYS A 100 -6.20 -12.04 4.07
C LYS A 100 -6.01 -12.12 2.55
N LEU A 101 -6.21 -11.03 1.83
CA LEU A 101 -5.98 -10.98 0.38
C LEU A 101 -4.49 -11.13 0.03
N GLN A 102 -3.59 -10.53 0.81
CA GLN A 102 -2.15 -10.69 0.63
C GLN A 102 -1.69 -12.14 0.86
N TYR A 103 -2.16 -12.78 1.94
CA TYR A 103 -1.88 -14.20 2.19
C TYR A 103 -2.45 -15.10 1.08
N LYS A 104 -3.68 -14.80 0.62
CA LYS A 104 -4.31 -15.53 -0.50
C LYS A 104 -3.49 -15.39 -1.79
N PHE A 105 -2.96 -14.20 -2.06
CA PHE A 105 -2.07 -13.97 -3.21
C PHE A 105 -0.84 -14.89 -3.17
N VAL A 106 -0.15 -14.97 -2.04
CA VAL A 106 1.01 -15.85 -1.88
C VAL A 106 0.60 -17.33 -1.98
N LYS A 107 -0.48 -17.71 -1.29
CA LYS A 107 -1.00 -19.10 -1.29
C LYS A 107 -1.37 -19.59 -2.70
N ASN A 108 -2.07 -18.76 -3.47
CA ASN A 108 -2.55 -19.13 -4.80
C ASN A 108 -1.45 -19.16 -5.88
N ASN A 109 -0.24 -18.72 -5.53
CA ASN A 109 0.89 -18.64 -6.44
C ASN A 109 2.10 -19.44 -5.92
N LYS A 110 1.89 -20.52 -5.19
CA LYS A 110 2.94 -21.33 -4.54
C LYS A 110 4.00 -21.90 -5.48
N ASN A 111 3.66 -22.10 -6.76
CA ASN A 111 4.59 -22.63 -7.77
C ASN A 111 5.62 -21.60 -8.25
N ASN A 112 5.60 -20.38 -7.74
CA ASN A 112 6.60 -19.37 -8.06
C ASN A 112 7.83 -19.51 -7.15
N GLN A 113 9.00 -19.12 -7.66
CA GLN A 113 10.27 -19.11 -6.92
C GLN A 113 10.18 -18.25 -5.65
N GLY A 114 9.30 -17.23 -5.65
CA GLY A 114 9.06 -16.39 -4.50
C GLY A 114 8.32 -15.08 -4.84
N PHE A 115 8.32 -14.17 -3.87
CA PHE A 115 7.52 -12.95 -3.90
C PHE A 115 8.32 -11.73 -3.45
N VAL A 116 8.05 -10.60 -4.09
CA VAL A 116 8.42 -9.27 -3.59
C VAL A 116 7.13 -8.52 -3.26
N ILE A 117 6.96 -8.14 -2.01
CA ILE A 117 5.74 -7.49 -1.53
C ILE A 117 6.10 -6.15 -0.93
N ASP A 118 5.54 -5.05 -1.46
CA ASP A 118 5.82 -3.72 -0.94
C ASP A 118 4.61 -3.06 -0.28
N GLY A 119 4.90 -2.28 0.78
CA GLY A 119 3.86 -1.62 1.57
C GLY A 119 4.36 -0.66 2.62
N ARG A 120 3.80 -0.79 3.84
CA ARG A 120 4.11 0.03 5.00
C ARG A 120 4.51 -0.78 6.23
N ASP A 121 4.00 -1.99 6.32
CA ASP A 121 4.08 -2.86 7.49
C ASP A 121 4.16 -4.33 7.07
N ILE A 122 4.66 -4.54 5.86
CA ILE A 122 4.70 -5.89 5.27
C ILE A 122 5.68 -6.77 6.04
N GLY A 123 6.88 -6.30 6.28
CA GLY A 123 7.91 -7.04 7.02
C GLY A 123 7.74 -6.98 8.54
N SER A 124 7.12 -5.91 9.06
CA SER A 124 6.94 -5.75 10.50
C SER A 124 5.69 -6.46 11.04
N VAL A 125 4.63 -6.59 10.23
CA VAL A 125 3.33 -7.13 10.67
C VAL A 125 2.85 -8.29 9.81
N VAL A 126 2.76 -8.14 8.49
CA VAL A 126 2.08 -9.10 7.61
C VAL A 126 2.93 -10.34 7.37
N PHE A 127 4.17 -10.18 6.93
CA PHE A 127 5.10 -11.27 6.66
C PHE A 127 6.33 -11.17 7.57
N LYS A 128 6.10 -11.27 8.89
CA LYS A 128 7.15 -11.18 9.94
C LYS A 128 8.31 -12.17 9.73
N LYS A 129 8.05 -13.31 9.09
CA LYS A 129 9.02 -14.36 8.79
C LYS A 129 9.55 -14.28 7.35
N ALA A 130 9.52 -13.09 6.72
CA ALA A 130 10.10 -12.89 5.39
C ALA A 130 11.61 -13.13 5.41
N ASN A 131 12.13 -13.69 4.31
CA ASN A 131 13.55 -14.01 4.16
C ASN A 131 14.44 -12.76 4.08
N LEU A 132 13.91 -11.66 3.54
CA LEU A 132 14.59 -10.39 3.48
C LEU A 132 13.58 -9.26 3.71
N LYS A 133 13.92 -8.34 4.60
CA LYS A 133 13.10 -7.19 4.94
C LYS A 133 13.88 -5.92 4.63
N LEU A 134 13.40 -5.14 3.67
CA LEU A 134 14.00 -3.87 3.26
C LEU A 134 13.11 -2.72 3.72
N TYR A 135 13.72 -1.65 4.18
CA TYR A 135 13.05 -0.40 4.50
C TYR A 135 13.65 0.73 3.66
N ILE A 136 12.80 1.43 2.91
CA ILE A 136 13.23 2.53 2.05
C ILE A 136 12.88 3.85 2.72
N GLU A 137 13.88 4.58 3.17
CA GLU A 137 13.73 5.92 3.70
C GLU A 137 14.18 6.96 2.67
N VAL A 138 13.37 8.00 2.50
CA VAL A 138 13.64 9.12 1.59
C VAL A 138 13.06 10.39 2.20
N ASN A 139 13.81 11.45 2.11
CA ASN A 139 13.42 12.78 2.60
C ASN A 139 12.06 13.23 2.05
N PRO A 140 11.16 13.79 2.89
CA PRO A 140 9.81 14.23 2.49
C PRO A 140 9.80 15.19 1.30
N GLU A 141 10.75 16.08 1.20
CA GLU A 141 10.87 17.08 0.12
C GLU A 141 11.12 16.39 -1.24
N ILE A 142 12.02 15.41 -1.28
CA ILE A 142 12.29 14.62 -2.49
C ILE A 142 11.03 13.83 -2.90
N ARG A 143 10.32 13.25 -1.92
CA ARG A 143 9.08 12.51 -2.17
C ARG A 143 7.96 13.42 -2.66
N ALA A 144 7.88 14.64 -2.13
CA ALA A 144 6.93 15.64 -2.57
C ALA A 144 7.19 16.08 -4.00
N LYS A 145 8.45 16.33 -4.40
CA LYS A 145 8.83 16.62 -5.78
C LYS A 145 8.43 15.49 -6.74
N ARG A 146 8.71 14.22 -6.37
CA ARG A 146 8.31 13.05 -7.18
C ARG A 146 6.79 12.96 -7.31
N ARG A 147 6.04 13.20 -6.23
CA ARG A 147 4.57 13.14 -6.24
C ARG A 147 3.97 14.30 -7.03
N TYR A 148 4.52 15.50 -6.90
CA TYR A 148 4.11 16.66 -7.69
C TYR A 148 4.22 16.35 -9.18
N LYS A 149 5.41 15.91 -9.65
CA LYS A 149 5.62 15.54 -11.04
C LYS A 149 4.61 14.49 -11.52
N GLN A 150 4.37 13.43 -10.73
CA GLN A 150 3.38 12.41 -11.08
C GLN A 150 1.96 12.94 -11.25
N LEU A 151 1.54 13.91 -10.45
CA LEU A 151 0.21 14.52 -10.53
C LEU A 151 0.10 15.40 -11.78
N ILE A 152 1.09 16.25 -12.02
CA ILE A 152 1.13 17.07 -13.24
C ILE A 152 1.14 16.19 -14.50
N ASP A 153 1.98 15.16 -14.56
CA ASP A 153 2.07 14.22 -15.69
C ASP A 153 0.74 13.45 -15.92
N SER A 154 -0.12 13.34 -14.88
CA SER A 154 -1.46 12.74 -14.99
C SER A 154 -2.57 13.74 -15.28
N GLY A 155 -2.26 15.03 -15.46
CA GLY A 155 -3.23 16.11 -15.73
C GLY A 155 -3.96 16.64 -14.48
N GLU A 156 -3.52 16.24 -13.28
CA GLU A 156 -4.12 16.77 -12.02
C GLU A 156 -3.48 18.11 -11.65
N LYS A 157 -4.30 19.14 -11.48
CA LYS A 157 -3.85 20.44 -10.93
C LYS A 157 -3.45 20.27 -9.47
N SER A 158 -2.22 20.66 -9.12
CA SER A 158 -1.73 20.57 -7.74
C SER A 158 -0.61 21.60 -7.51
N ILE A 159 -0.37 21.96 -6.25
CA ILE A 159 0.70 22.86 -5.83
C ILE A 159 1.66 22.15 -4.87
N TYR A 160 2.93 22.37 -5.09
CA TYR A 160 3.99 21.67 -4.33
C TYR A 160 3.89 21.82 -2.80
N PRO A 161 3.66 23.04 -2.21
CA PRO A 161 3.52 23.17 -0.76
C PRO A 161 2.40 22.33 -0.16
N LYS A 162 1.28 22.21 -0.86
CA LYS A 162 0.15 21.37 -0.44
C LYS A 162 0.54 19.89 -0.42
N ILE A 163 1.25 19.43 -1.46
CA ILE A 163 1.72 18.04 -1.54
C ILE A 163 2.71 17.73 -0.43
N LEU A 164 3.66 18.63 -0.18
CA LEU A 164 4.65 18.46 0.90
C LEU A 164 3.95 18.35 2.26
N LYS A 165 2.99 19.25 2.54
CA LYS A 165 2.17 19.20 3.77
C LYS A 165 1.42 17.88 3.89
N GLU A 166 0.79 17.40 2.81
CA GLU A 166 0.07 16.12 2.79
C GLU A 166 1.00 14.93 3.02
N ILE A 167 2.21 14.93 2.46
CA ILE A 167 3.21 13.88 2.68
C ILE A 167 3.65 13.85 4.14
N LYS A 168 4.02 15.01 4.73
CA LYS A 168 4.42 15.11 6.13
C LYS A 168 3.30 14.65 7.09
N LEU A 169 2.06 15.07 6.83
CA LEU A 169 0.89 14.63 7.62
C LEU A 169 0.64 13.11 7.49
N ARG A 170 0.79 12.57 6.28
CA ARG A 170 0.63 11.14 6.06
C ARG A 170 1.71 10.33 6.78
N ASP A 171 2.95 10.77 6.71
CA ASP A 171 4.06 10.10 7.41
C ASP A 171 3.82 10.08 8.92
N LYS A 172 3.40 11.22 9.50
CA LYS A 172 3.02 11.29 10.91
C LYS A 172 1.90 10.31 11.24
N LYS A 173 0.85 10.22 10.41
CA LYS A 173 -0.23 9.25 10.58
C LYS A 173 0.24 7.80 10.45
N ASP A 174 1.05 7.49 9.44
CA ASP A 174 1.54 6.14 9.20
C ASP A 174 2.49 5.67 10.32
N LYS A 175 3.31 6.57 10.90
CA LYS A 175 4.23 6.27 12.02
C LYS A 175 3.50 6.15 13.36
N ASN A 176 2.49 6.98 13.61
CA ASN A 176 1.86 7.11 14.94
C ASN A 176 0.52 6.36 15.07
N ARG A 177 0.10 5.59 14.08
CA ARG A 177 -1.13 4.81 14.20
C ARG A 177 -0.95 3.66 15.21
N ASN A 178 -1.98 3.42 16.03
CA ASN A 178 -1.93 2.40 17.07
C ASN A 178 -1.78 0.99 16.51
N ASN A 179 -2.38 0.73 15.33
CA ASN A 179 -2.28 -0.58 14.69
C ASN A 179 -1.33 -0.53 13.48
N SER A 180 -0.36 -1.42 13.48
CA SER A 180 0.63 -1.61 12.40
C SER A 180 1.34 -0.30 11.99
N PRO A 181 2.01 0.40 12.90
CA PRO A 181 2.76 1.61 12.56
C PRO A 181 3.83 1.34 11.51
N LEU A 182 4.16 2.39 10.76
CA LEU A 182 5.29 2.33 9.83
C LEU A 182 6.59 2.39 10.64
N VAL A 183 7.22 1.25 10.80
CA VAL A 183 8.50 1.09 11.52
C VAL A 183 9.50 0.32 10.66
N ILE A 184 10.78 0.46 10.98
CA ILE A 184 11.82 -0.38 10.39
C ILE A 184 11.60 -1.81 10.92
N PRO A 185 11.38 -2.80 10.04
CA PRO A 185 11.13 -4.16 10.48
C PRO A 185 12.40 -4.74 11.08
N ARG A 186 12.27 -5.41 12.24
CA ARG A 186 13.39 -6.16 12.84
C ARG A 186 13.68 -7.41 11.98
N GLY A 187 14.96 -7.76 11.87
CA GLY A 187 15.48 -8.88 11.07
C GLY A 187 14.99 -10.23 11.54
#